data_bd6930d5846169421bf2d054b30a0816
#
_entry.id   bd6930d5846169421bf2d054b30a0816
#
_cell.length_a   1.000
_cell.length_b   1.000
_cell.length_c   1.000
_cell.angle_alpha   90.00
_cell.angle_beta   90.00
_cell.angle_gamma   90.00
#
_symmetry.space_group_name_H-M   'P 1'
#
loop_
_entity.id
_entity.type
_entity.pdbx_description
1 polymer ?
#
loop_
_entity_poly.entity_id
_entity_poly.type
_entity_poly.pdbx_seq_one_letter_code
_entity_poly.pdbx_strand_id
1 'polypeptide(L)'
;MTVAIALLAYCSHSSASFLVPEPNEFVIAIWTAIFVGVVTQLFSSITSGVAGDFDVVQGINLVIKDVGGETWEWIRCECRKSRVPWCVVAAIVVVEVNERPAWMRLAERICAYVTLQRITMSFGVTQESSKRVLTDKDSVCLTIRWVADNLSEEAKEYLLCKRDIRDTDERLRFYDGVEKANSEVKALASTRNPDGRYGDMVGRVSWALYHSYM
;
A
#
# COMPACT_ATOMS: atom_id res chain seq x y z
N MET A 1 20.39 -15.70 -38.05
CA MET A 1 20.83 -14.86 -36.92
C MET A 1 20.77 -15.59 -35.60
N THR A 2 19.73 -16.35 -35.29
CA THR A 2 19.55 -17.13 -34.04
C THR A 2 20.65 -18.17 -33.76
N VAL A 3 21.09 -18.91 -34.80
CA VAL A 3 22.15 -19.93 -34.65
C VAL A 3 23.51 -19.32 -34.30
N ALA A 4 23.84 -18.16 -34.87
CA ALA A 4 25.10 -17.46 -34.58
C ALA A 4 25.13 -16.93 -33.12
N ILE A 5 23.99 -16.46 -32.61
CA ILE A 5 23.86 -16.02 -31.20
C ILE A 5 23.98 -17.20 -30.25
N ALA A 6 23.38 -18.35 -30.58
CA ALA A 6 23.48 -19.57 -29.76
C ALA A 6 24.90 -20.12 -29.74
N LEU A 7 25.62 -20.09 -30.88
CA LEU A 7 27.04 -20.48 -30.95
C LEU A 7 27.95 -19.52 -30.19
N LEU A 8 27.73 -18.21 -30.30
CA LEU A 8 28.46 -17.22 -29.51
C LEU A 8 28.23 -17.39 -28.00
N ALA A 9 27.00 -17.63 -27.60
CA ALA A 9 26.65 -17.92 -26.20
C ALA A 9 27.31 -19.22 -25.69
N TYR A 10 27.32 -20.26 -26.52
CA TYR A 10 27.99 -21.52 -26.19
C TYR A 10 29.51 -21.37 -26.10
N CYS A 11 30.15 -20.69 -27.03
CA CYS A 11 31.61 -20.42 -27.01
C CYS A 11 32.00 -19.49 -25.84
N SER A 12 31.18 -18.49 -25.53
CA SER A 12 31.39 -17.62 -24.38
C SER A 12 31.28 -18.38 -23.07
N HIS A 13 30.32 -19.32 -22.97
CA HIS A 13 30.14 -20.16 -21.80
C HIS A 13 31.36 -21.06 -21.55
N SER A 14 31.90 -21.70 -22.60
CA SER A 14 33.06 -22.59 -22.46
C SER A 14 34.36 -21.87 -22.10
N SER A 15 34.51 -20.61 -22.53
CA SER A 15 35.70 -19.79 -22.28
C SER A 15 35.63 -18.95 -21.00
N ALA A 16 34.44 -18.67 -20.51
CA ALA A 16 34.18 -17.83 -19.33
C ALA A 16 33.45 -18.57 -18.21
N SER A 17 33.49 -19.91 -18.22
CA SER A 17 32.80 -20.74 -17.22
C SER A 17 33.23 -20.42 -15.78
N PHE A 18 34.44 -19.88 -15.58
CA PHE A 18 34.88 -19.39 -14.28
C PHE A 18 34.30 -18.05 -13.86
N LEU A 19 33.73 -17.29 -14.81
CA LEU A 19 33.10 -15.99 -14.54
C LEU A 19 31.58 -16.06 -14.43
N VAL A 20 30.98 -17.14 -14.91
CA VAL A 20 29.56 -17.39 -14.82
C VAL A 20 29.33 -18.37 -13.69
N PRO A 21 28.76 -17.95 -12.55
CA PRO A 21 28.46 -18.84 -11.45
C PRO A 21 27.56 -19.97 -11.94
N GLU A 22 27.74 -21.16 -11.38
CA GLU A 22 26.84 -22.29 -11.66
C GLU A 22 25.39 -21.88 -11.42
N PRO A 23 24.41 -22.45 -12.16
CA PRO A 23 23.01 -22.09 -12.01
C PRO A 23 22.53 -22.11 -10.56
N ASN A 24 23.03 -23.04 -9.77
CA ASN A 24 22.73 -23.13 -8.34
C ASN A 24 23.33 -21.98 -7.53
N GLU A 25 24.56 -21.57 -7.84
CA GLU A 25 25.22 -20.43 -7.18
C GLU A 25 24.51 -19.10 -7.53
N PHE A 26 24.06 -18.96 -8.77
CA PHE A 26 23.29 -17.81 -9.21
C PHE A 26 21.95 -17.72 -8.48
N VAL A 27 21.25 -18.85 -8.32
CA VAL A 27 20.02 -18.91 -7.53
C VAL A 27 20.29 -18.56 -6.07
N ILE A 28 21.36 -19.12 -5.48
CA ILE A 28 21.76 -18.81 -4.10
C ILE A 28 22.10 -17.31 -3.95
N ALA A 29 22.84 -16.74 -4.91
CA ALA A 29 23.19 -15.33 -4.88
C ALA A 29 21.96 -14.42 -4.94
N ILE A 30 20.97 -14.75 -5.81
CA ILE A 30 19.69 -14.02 -5.89
C ILE A 30 18.94 -14.12 -4.56
N TRP A 31 18.80 -15.32 -4.00
CA TRP A 31 18.12 -15.51 -2.71
C TRP A 31 18.85 -14.80 -1.57
N THR A 32 20.17 -14.81 -1.57
CA THR A 32 20.96 -14.08 -0.58
C THR A 32 20.75 -12.56 -0.72
N ALA A 33 20.75 -12.02 -1.94
CA ALA A 33 20.50 -10.61 -2.18
C ALA A 33 19.09 -10.20 -1.73
N ILE A 34 18.08 -11.02 -2.04
CA ILE A 34 16.69 -10.82 -1.59
C ILE A 34 16.64 -10.86 -0.05
N PHE A 35 17.26 -11.86 0.56
CA PHE A 35 17.28 -12.03 2.02
C PHE A 35 17.97 -10.84 2.71
N VAL A 36 19.14 -10.42 2.23
CA VAL A 36 19.86 -9.24 2.74
C VAL A 36 19.02 -7.98 2.58
N GLY A 37 18.36 -7.79 1.42
CA GLY A 37 17.45 -6.67 1.18
C GLY A 37 16.29 -6.66 2.18
N VAL A 38 15.65 -7.80 2.40
CA VAL A 38 14.55 -7.93 3.38
C VAL A 38 15.04 -7.67 4.80
N VAL A 39 16.18 -8.26 5.20
CA VAL A 39 16.76 -8.05 6.53
C VAL A 39 17.13 -6.58 6.73
N THR A 40 17.77 -5.95 5.75
CA THR A 40 18.10 -4.52 5.82
C THR A 40 16.85 -3.65 5.95
N GLN A 41 15.79 -3.97 5.20
CA GLN A 41 14.52 -3.28 5.28
C GLN A 41 13.84 -3.47 6.65
N LEU A 42 13.86 -4.69 7.20
CA LEU A 42 13.36 -4.96 8.55
C LEU A 42 14.15 -4.18 9.60
N PHE A 43 15.48 -4.14 9.50
CA PHE A 43 16.32 -3.34 10.41
C PHE A 43 16.04 -1.85 10.27
N SER A 44 15.89 -1.33 9.05
CA SER A 44 15.55 0.08 8.84
C SER A 44 14.16 0.41 9.37
N SER A 45 13.19 -0.49 9.23
CA SER A 45 11.85 -0.32 9.78
C SER A 45 11.85 -0.37 11.31
N ILE A 46 12.66 -1.23 11.92
CA ILE A 46 12.83 -1.30 13.39
C ILE A 46 13.52 -0.03 13.91
N THR A 47 14.56 0.44 13.22
CA THR A 47 15.30 1.64 13.64
C THR A 47 14.55 2.93 13.38
N SER A 48 13.82 3.05 12.29
CA SER A 48 12.94 4.19 12.01
C SER A 48 11.66 4.19 12.85
N GLY A 49 11.19 3.03 13.29
CA GLY A 49 10.05 2.90 14.21
C GLY A 49 10.32 3.38 15.65
N VAL A 50 11.57 3.65 16.00
CA VAL A 50 11.95 4.08 17.36
C VAL A 50 11.96 5.62 17.54
N ALA A 51 11.93 6.42 16.47
CA ALA A 51 12.23 7.85 16.64
C ALA A 51 11.58 8.84 15.66
N GLY A 52 10.52 8.56 15.01
CA GLY A 52 9.93 9.56 14.13
C GLY A 52 8.42 9.60 14.21
N ASP A 53 7.88 10.70 14.66
CA ASP A 53 6.48 11.02 14.44
C ASP A 53 6.24 10.99 12.92
N PHE A 54 5.41 10.04 12.42
CA PHE A 54 5.10 9.92 11.00
C PHE A 54 4.55 11.26 10.51
N ASP A 55 5.35 11.96 9.69
CA ASP A 55 4.91 13.21 9.08
C ASP A 55 3.87 12.89 8.00
N VAL A 56 2.62 13.09 8.38
CA VAL A 56 1.46 12.80 7.54
C VAL A 56 1.53 13.57 6.21
N VAL A 57 1.96 14.83 6.22
CA VAL A 57 2.03 15.68 5.02
C VAL A 57 3.10 15.16 4.08
N GLN A 58 4.27 14.83 4.61
CA GLN A 58 5.34 14.25 3.83
C GLN A 58 4.95 12.89 3.27
N GLY A 59 4.30 12.04 4.08
CA GLY A 59 3.79 10.74 3.65
C GLY A 59 2.80 10.85 2.49
N ILE A 60 1.83 11.75 2.56
CA ILE A 60 0.86 11.98 1.48
C ILE A 60 1.57 12.43 0.19
N ASN A 61 2.51 13.37 0.28
CA ASN A 61 3.24 13.87 -0.88
C ASN A 61 4.10 12.79 -1.55
N LEU A 62 4.74 11.92 -0.76
CA LEU A 62 5.52 10.78 -1.27
C LEU A 62 4.61 9.81 -2.03
N VAL A 63 3.43 9.53 -1.50
CA VAL A 63 2.47 8.62 -2.14
C VAL A 63 1.93 9.19 -3.43
N ILE A 64 1.54 10.48 -3.46
CA ILE A 64 1.08 11.13 -4.69
C ILE A 64 2.17 11.06 -5.78
N LYS A 65 3.45 11.19 -5.39
CA LYS A 65 4.58 11.06 -6.32
C LYS A 65 4.78 9.62 -6.81
N ASP A 66 4.61 8.63 -5.95
CA ASP A 66 4.82 7.21 -6.25
C ASP A 66 3.67 6.61 -7.06
N VAL A 67 2.44 6.89 -6.68
CA VAL A 67 1.21 6.35 -7.30
C VAL A 67 0.80 7.15 -8.54
N GLY A 68 1.19 8.41 -8.59
CA GLY A 68 0.84 9.36 -9.64
C GLY A 68 -0.47 10.12 -9.38
N GLY A 69 -0.49 11.40 -9.74
CA GLY A 69 -1.64 12.27 -9.51
C GLY A 69 -2.94 11.79 -10.16
N GLU A 70 -2.85 11.20 -11.37
CA GLU A 70 -4.02 10.64 -12.06
C GLU A 70 -4.67 9.49 -11.28
N THR A 71 -3.86 8.59 -10.71
CA THR A 71 -4.36 7.48 -9.89
C THR A 71 -4.97 8.00 -8.59
N TRP A 72 -4.37 9.04 -8.00
CA TRP A 72 -4.90 9.68 -6.81
C TRP A 72 -6.29 10.28 -7.04
N GLU A 73 -6.48 11.03 -8.12
CA GLU A 73 -7.79 11.56 -8.48
C GLU A 73 -8.79 10.47 -8.88
N TRP A 74 -8.32 9.41 -9.52
CA TRP A 74 -9.15 8.25 -9.82
C TRP A 74 -9.68 7.59 -8.55
N ILE A 75 -8.85 7.38 -7.51
CA ILE A 75 -9.26 6.87 -6.20
C ILE A 75 -10.40 7.73 -5.63
N ARG A 76 -10.22 9.05 -5.67
CA ARG A 76 -11.21 10.01 -5.19
C ARG A 76 -12.54 9.89 -5.92
N CYS A 77 -12.49 9.78 -7.25
CA CYS A 77 -13.68 9.62 -8.08
C CYS A 77 -14.39 8.29 -7.81
N GLU A 78 -13.65 7.19 -7.67
CA GLU A 78 -14.21 5.87 -7.45
C GLU A 78 -14.85 5.73 -6.06
N CYS A 79 -14.22 6.28 -5.03
CA CYS A 79 -14.80 6.38 -3.69
C CYS A 79 -16.13 7.15 -3.70
N ARG A 80 -16.19 8.27 -4.44
CA ARG A 80 -17.42 9.06 -4.57
C ARG A 80 -18.57 8.27 -5.21
N LYS A 81 -18.28 7.52 -6.29
CA LYS A 81 -19.27 6.65 -6.95
C LYS A 81 -19.80 5.57 -6.01
N SER A 82 -18.92 5.02 -5.19
CA SER A 82 -19.23 3.95 -4.26
C SER A 82 -19.80 4.45 -2.92
N ARG A 83 -19.95 5.76 -2.72
CA ARG A 83 -20.36 6.39 -1.46
C ARG A 83 -19.48 5.97 -0.27
N VAL A 84 -18.18 5.84 -0.50
CA VAL A 84 -17.20 5.51 0.53
C VAL A 84 -16.38 6.76 0.84
N PRO A 85 -16.09 7.05 2.12
CA PRO A 85 -15.22 8.17 2.48
C PRO A 85 -13.83 8.00 1.87
N TRP A 86 -13.49 8.86 0.91
CA TRP A 86 -12.21 8.77 0.20
C TRP A 86 -11.00 8.95 1.13
N CYS A 87 -11.12 9.72 2.21
CA CYS A 87 -10.07 9.94 3.19
C CYS A 87 -9.63 8.63 3.86
N VAL A 88 -10.55 7.67 4.07
CA VAL A 88 -10.26 6.37 4.66
C VAL A 88 -9.46 5.50 3.68
N VAL A 89 -9.93 5.38 2.44
CA VAL A 89 -9.25 4.58 1.41
C VAL A 89 -7.87 5.17 1.08
N ALA A 90 -7.81 6.50 0.93
CA ALA A 90 -6.56 7.20 0.68
C ALA A 90 -5.58 7.05 1.86
N ALA A 91 -6.06 7.05 3.11
CA ALA A 91 -5.22 6.81 4.28
C ALA A 91 -4.61 5.41 4.27
N ILE A 92 -5.38 4.38 3.92
CA ILE A 92 -4.87 3.01 3.74
C ILE A 92 -3.78 2.99 2.67
N VAL A 93 -4.02 3.60 1.50
CA VAL A 93 -3.02 3.69 0.42
C VAL A 93 -1.75 4.39 0.91
N VAL A 94 -1.88 5.50 1.64
CA VAL A 94 -0.73 6.25 2.17
C VAL A 94 0.10 5.40 3.11
N VAL A 95 -0.52 4.72 4.06
CA VAL A 95 0.19 3.88 5.02
C VAL A 95 0.87 2.70 4.33
N GLU A 96 0.16 1.98 3.46
CA GLU A 96 0.67 0.81 2.76
C GLU A 96 1.84 1.14 1.81
N VAL A 97 1.74 2.24 1.06
CA VAL A 97 2.82 2.67 0.16
C VAL A 97 4.06 3.13 0.93
N ASN A 98 3.88 3.80 2.08
CA ASN A 98 5.01 4.19 2.93
C ASN A 98 5.70 2.96 3.57
N GLU A 99 4.94 1.93 3.94
CA GLU A 99 5.52 0.70 4.48
C GLU A 99 6.19 -0.17 3.41
N ARG A 100 5.70 -0.11 2.15
CA ARG A 100 6.22 -0.92 1.04
C ARG A 100 6.51 -0.09 -0.21
N PRO A 101 7.77 0.26 -0.42
CA PRO A 101 8.20 1.03 -1.58
C PRO A 101 7.97 0.29 -2.91
N ALA A 102 7.94 1.02 -4.03
CA ALA A 102 7.61 0.51 -5.37
C ALA A 102 8.45 -0.71 -5.79
N TRP A 103 9.75 -0.76 -5.41
CA TRP A 103 10.62 -1.89 -5.74
C TRP A 103 10.17 -3.19 -5.08
N MET A 104 9.63 -3.13 -3.86
CA MET A 104 9.12 -4.28 -3.12
C MET A 104 7.86 -4.84 -3.79
N ARG A 105 6.93 -3.95 -4.18
CA ARG A 105 5.74 -4.32 -4.95
C ARG A 105 6.09 -4.94 -6.31
N LEU A 106 7.18 -4.46 -6.96
CA LEU A 106 7.70 -5.05 -8.19
C LEU A 106 8.25 -6.46 -7.94
N ALA A 107 9.05 -6.64 -6.88
CA ALA A 107 9.59 -7.94 -6.50
C ALA A 107 8.48 -8.97 -6.22
N GLU A 108 7.42 -8.58 -5.52
CA GLU A 108 6.24 -9.42 -5.27
C GLU A 108 5.57 -9.86 -6.59
N ARG A 109 5.41 -8.95 -7.56
CA ARG A 109 4.88 -9.29 -8.89
C ARG A 109 5.77 -10.29 -9.62
N ILE A 110 7.09 -10.09 -9.61
CA ILE A 110 8.05 -11.02 -10.24
C ILE A 110 7.97 -12.39 -9.58
N CYS A 111 7.97 -12.45 -8.24
CA CYS A 111 7.83 -13.70 -7.50
C CYS A 111 6.53 -14.44 -7.84
N ALA A 112 5.42 -13.71 -7.98
CA ALA A 112 4.15 -14.32 -8.36
C ALA A 112 4.20 -14.97 -9.76
N TYR A 113 4.84 -14.31 -10.72
CA TYR A 113 5.03 -14.90 -12.06
C TYR A 113 5.95 -16.12 -12.03
N VAL A 114 7.07 -16.06 -11.30
CA VAL A 114 8.02 -17.18 -11.15
C VAL A 114 7.36 -18.38 -10.48
N THR A 115 6.52 -18.16 -9.49
CA THR A 115 5.80 -19.22 -8.77
C THR A 115 4.54 -19.70 -9.49
N LEU A 116 4.30 -19.22 -10.74
CA LEU A 116 3.09 -19.52 -11.52
C LEU A 116 1.80 -19.26 -10.74
N GLN A 117 1.80 -18.24 -9.91
CA GLN A 117 0.64 -17.82 -9.08
C GLN A 117 0.13 -18.93 -8.13
N ARG A 118 1.00 -19.85 -7.74
CA ARG A 118 0.65 -20.94 -6.80
C ARG A 118 0.62 -20.48 -5.34
N ILE A 119 1.30 -19.37 -5.04
CA ILE A 119 1.41 -18.82 -3.70
C ILE A 119 0.52 -17.58 -3.59
N THR A 120 -0.22 -17.46 -2.48
CA THR A 120 -0.97 -16.24 -2.18
C THR A 120 0.03 -15.17 -1.73
N MET A 121 -0.02 -14.00 -2.36
CA MET A 121 0.84 -12.86 -2.07
C MET A 121 0.00 -11.58 -1.98
N SER A 122 0.57 -10.53 -1.42
CA SER A 122 -0.07 -9.22 -1.37
C SER A 122 0.27 -8.43 -2.64
N PHE A 123 -0.72 -7.79 -3.25
CA PHE A 123 -0.55 -7.03 -4.48
C PHE A 123 -1.19 -5.66 -4.42
N GLY A 124 -0.66 -4.76 -5.27
CA GLY A 124 -1.16 -3.42 -5.45
C GLY A 124 -0.83 -2.47 -4.31
N VAL A 125 -1.27 -1.24 -4.44
CA VAL A 125 -0.98 -0.15 -3.48
C VAL A 125 -1.69 -0.31 -2.14
N THR A 126 -2.72 -1.16 -2.05
CA THR A 126 -3.45 -1.46 -0.80
C THR A 126 -3.19 -2.87 -0.29
N GLN A 127 -2.25 -3.60 -0.90
CA GLN A 127 -1.75 -4.91 -0.44
C GLN A 127 -2.81 -5.98 -0.24
N GLU A 128 -3.68 -6.12 -1.21
CA GLU A 128 -4.68 -7.18 -1.19
C GLU A 128 -4.07 -8.56 -1.42
N SER A 129 -4.39 -9.49 -0.53
CA SER A 129 -3.95 -10.88 -0.63
C SER A 129 -4.65 -11.60 -1.78
N SER A 130 -3.89 -12.11 -2.74
CA SER A 130 -4.42 -12.80 -3.91
C SER A 130 -3.45 -13.86 -4.43
N LYS A 131 -3.99 -14.86 -5.13
CA LYS A 131 -3.19 -15.77 -5.97
C LYS A 131 -2.90 -15.18 -7.33
N ARG A 132 -3.73 -14.23 -7.80
CA ARG A 132 -3.55 -13.54 -9.08
C ARG A 132 -2.88 -12.20 -8.83
N VAL A 133 -1.99 -11.83 -9.74
CA VAL A 133 -1.39 -10.49 -9.73
C VAL A 133 -2.50 -9.45 -9.93
N LEU A 134 -2.67 -8.59 -8.95
CA LEU A 134 -3.61 -7.48 -9.01
C LEU A 134 -2.90 -6.21 -9.49
N THR A 135 -3.59 -5.40 -10.27
CA THR A 135 -3.16 -4.03 -10.56
C THR A 135 -3.41 -3.13 -9.34
N ASP A 136 -2.79 -1.96 -9.32
CA ASP A 136 -3.03 -0.98 -8.26
C ASP A 136 -4.51 -0.57 -8.21
N LYS A 137 -5.17 -0.44 -9.37
CA LYS A 137 -6.61 -0.15 -9.45
C LYS A 137 -7.47 -1.29 -8.90
N ASP A 138 -7.13 -2.54 -9.24
CA ASP A 138 -7.88 -3.69 -8.72
C ASP A 138 -7.79 -3.77 -7.19
N SER A 139 -6.59 -3.56 -6.62
CA SER A 139 -6.41 -3.58 -5.18
C SER A 139 -7.20 -2.47 -4.48
N VAL A 140 -7.20 -1.26 -5.04
CA VAL A 140 -8.01 -0.14 -4.52
C VAL A 140 -9.51 -0.44 -4.60
N CYS A 141 -10.00 -1.03 -5.70
CA CYS A 141 -11.40 -1.43 -5.81
C CYS A 141 -11.81 -2.43 -4.73
N LEU A 142 -10.94 -3.38 -4.40
CA LEU A 142 -11.18 -4.34 -3.32
C LEU A 142 -11.21 -3.63 -1.96
N THR A 143 -10.28 -2.71 -1.71
CA THR A 143 -10.27 -1.91 -0.48
C THR A 143 -11.51 -1.03 -0.36
N ILE A 144 -11.98 -0.40 -1.45
CA ILE A 144 -13.22 0.38 -1.44
C ILE A 144 -14.41 -0.49 -1.03
N ARG A 145 -14.53 -1.70 -1.60
CA ARG A 145 -15.59 -2.65 -1.22
C ARG A 145 -15.46 -3.04 0.25
N TRP A 146 -14.25 -3.39 0.68
CA TRP A 146 -14.02 -3.76 2.06
C TRP A 146 -14.39 -2.64 3.04
N VAL A 147 -14.04 -1.39 2.77
CA VAL A 147 -14.48 -0.23 3.58
C VAL A 147 -15.99 -0.06 3.50
N ALA A 148 -16.60 -0.23 2.31
CA ALA A 148 -18.05 -0.14 2.15
C ALA A 148 -18.79 -1.16 3.01
N ASP A 149 -18.27 -2.37 3.08
CA ASP A 149 -18.93 -3.48 3.78
C ASP A 149 -18.71 -3.47 5.30
N ASN A 150 -17.64 -2.84 5.78
CA ASN A 150 -17.20 -2.96 7.18
C ASN A 150 -17.25 -1.65 7.98
N LEU A 151 -17.30 -0.47 7.33
CA LEU A 151 -17.50 0.80 8.01
C LEU A 151 -18.99 1.07 8.20
N SER A 152 -19.40 1.48 9.40
CA SER A 152 -20.83 1.74 9.67
C SER A 152 -21.40 2.87 8.80
N GLU A 153 -22.70 2.83 8.54
CA GLU A 153 -23.37 3.90 7.77
C GLU A 153 -23.29 5.24 8.51
N GLU A 154 -23.34 5.21 9.84
CA GLU A 154 -23.19 6.42 10.67
C GLU A 154 -21.81 7.05 10.45
N ALA A 155 -20.72 6.26 10.52
CA ALA A 155 -19.37 6.76 10.27
C ALA A 155 -19.19 7.26 8.83
N LYS A 156 -19.75 6.56 7.84
CA LYS A 156 -19.75 7.02 6.44
C LYS A 156 -20.43 8.38 6.30
N GLU A 157 -21.59 8.56 6.93
CA GLU A 157 -22.32 9.82 6.87
C GLU A 157 -21.49 10.98 7.43
N TYR A 158 -20.88 10.83 8.59
CA TYR A 158 -20.02 11.86 9.18
C TYR A 158 -18.80 12.17 8.30
N LEU A 159 -18.15 11.18 7.73
CA LEU A 159 -16.94 11.35 6.92
C LEU A 159 -17.21 11.77 5.48
N LEU A 160 -18.45 11.63 4.97
CA LEU A 160 -18.87 12.11 3.65
C LEU A 160 -19.50 13.49 3.70
N CYS A 161 -20.07 13.88 4.85
CA CYS A 161 -20.80 15.12 5.01
C CYS A 161 -19.86 16.29 5.25
N LYS A 162 -19.95 17.28 4.37
CA LYS A 162 -19.44 18.63 4.63
C LYS A 162 -20.62 19.48 5.03
N ARG A 163 -20.79 19.72 6.34
CA ARG A 163 -21.85 20.58 6.84
C ARG A 163 -21.29 21.96 7.21
N ASP A 164 -21.81 22.99 6.58
CA ASP A 164 -21.60 24.36 7.06
C ASP A 164 -22.55 24.59 8.26
N ILE A 165 -22.09 24.19 9.44
CA ILE A 165 -22.87 24.27 10.68
C ILE A 165 -22.56 25.60 11.35
N ARG A 166 -23.58 26.47 11.41
CA ARG A 166 -23.51 27.81 12.02
C ARG A 166 -23.77 27.79 13.51
N ASP A 167 -24.59 26.85 13.98
CA ASP A 167 -24.88 26.65 15.40
C ASP A 167 -23.71 26.00 16.11
N THR A 168 -23.30 26.56 17.26
CA THR A 168 -22.15 26.08 18.02
C THR A 168 -22.38 24.70 18.63
N ASP A 169 -23.59 24.43 19.15
CA ASP A 169 -23.91 23.16 19.79
C ASP A 169 -24.05 22.04 18.75
N GLU A 170 -24.66 22.34 17.59
CA GLU A 170 -24.73 21.40 16.48
C GLU A 170 -23.34 21.09 15.94
N ARG A 171 -22.46 22.10 15.85
CA ARG A 171 -21.09 21.94 15.42
C ARG A 171 -20.29 21.04 16.37
N LEU A 172 -20.43 21.21 17.66
CA LEU A 172 -19.75 20.36 18.66
C LEU A 172 -20.21 18.89 18.52
N ARG A 173 -21.53 18.65 18.43
CA ARG A 173 -22.07 17.29 18.22
C ARG A 173 -21.57 16.67 16.91
N PHE A 174 -21.44 17.48 15.87
CA PHE A 174 -20.90 16.99 14.59
C PHE A 174 -19.42 16.59 14.71
N TYR A 175 -18.60 17.40 15.38
CA TYR A 175 -17.19 17.04 15.62
C TYR A 175 -17.03 15.79 16.49
N ASP A 176 -17.84 15.62 17.52
CA ASP A 176 -17.88 14.39 18.32
C ASP A 176 -18.22 13.17 17.45
N GLY A 177 -19.16 13.31 16.52
CA GLY A 177 -19.50 12.28 15.56
C GLY A 177 -18.36 11.94 14.61
N VAL A 178 -17.64 12.94 14.09
CA VAL A 178 -16.46 12.74 13.23
C VAL A 178 -15.32 12.06 14.00
N GLU A 179 -15.09 12.43 15.26
CA GLU A 179 -14.08 11.79 16.10
C GLU A 179 -14.42 10.32 16.40
N LYS A 180 -15.69 10.03 16.69
CA LYS A 180 -16.19 8.66 16.84
C LYS A 180 -16.01 7.86 15.55
N ALA A 181 -16.36 8.44 14.40
CA ALA A 181 -16.14 7.82 13.09
C ALA A 181 -14.66 7.54 12.82
N ASN A 182 -13.76 8.46 13.16
CA ASN A 182 -12.32 8.22 13.03
C ASN A 182 -11.81 7.13 13.98
N SER A 183 -12.37 7.01 15.16
CA SER A 183 -12.07 5.91 16.08
C SER A 183 -12.50 4.56 15.52
N GLU A 184 -13.64 4.50 14.83
CA GLU A 184 -14.09 3.31 14.10
C GLU A 184 -13.15 2.97 12.93
N VAL A 185 -12.66 3.99 12.18
CA VAL A 185 -11.65 3.80 11.13
C VAL A 185 -10.38 3.17 11.68
N LYS A 186 -9.89 3.62 12.83
CA LYS A 186 -8.73 3.02 13.50
C LYS A 186 -8.98 1.56 13.85
N ALA A 187 -10.11 1.27 14.48
CA ALA A 187 -10.48 -0.09 14.85
C ALA A 187 -10.61 -0.99 13.61
N LEU A 188 -11.26 -0.50 12.56
CA LEU A 188 -11.40 -1.20 11.29
C LEU A 188 -10.03 -1.49 10.66
N ALA A 189 -9.16 -0.50 10.56
CA ALA A 189 -7.81 -0.68 10.02
C ALA A 189 -7.00 -1.71 10.82
N SER A 190 -7.14 -1.74 12.14
CA SER A 190 -6.48 -2.73 13.00
C SER A 190 -6.95 -4.17 12.75
N THR A 191 -8.17 -4.38 12.22
CA THR A 191 -8.60 -5.72 11.80
C THR A 191 -7.93 -6.18 10.51
N ARG A 192 -7.53 -5.24 9.66
CA ARG A 192 -6.84 -5.52 8.41
C ARG A 192 -5.37 -5.87 8.63
N ASN A 193 -4.71 -5.13 9.49
CA ASN A 193 -3.33 -5.37 9.88
C ASN A 193 -3.23 -5.32 11.42
N PRO A 194 -2.89 -6.45 12.08
CA PRO A 194 -2.84 -6.54 13.53
C PRO A 194 -1.64 -5.81 14.18
N ASP A 195 -0.77 -5.17 13.39
CA ASP A 195 0.22 -4.24 13.97
C ASP A 195 -0.52 -3.11 14.69
N GLY A 196 -0.32 -3.01 16.01
CA GLY A 196 -1.02 -2.04 16.84
C GLY A 196 -0.84 -0.57 16.42
N ARG A 197 0.20 -0.27 15.62
CA ARG A 197 0.46 1.07 15.08
C ARG A 197 -0.28 1.34 13.77
N TYR A 198 -0.64 0.31 13.03
CA TYR A 198 -1.25 0.46 11.70
C TYR A 198 -2.58 1.21 11.77
N GLY A 199 -3.47 0.80 12.67
CA GLY A 199 -4.76 1.46 12.86
C GLY A 199 -4.61 2.93 13.26
N ASP A 200 -3.66 3.24 14.15
CA ASP A 200 -3.37 4.61 14.55
C ASP A 200 -2.83 5.46 13.40
N MET A 201 -1.93 4.92 12.57
CA MET A 201 -1.43 5.62 11.38
C MET A 201 -2.55 5.90 10.38
N VAL A 202 -3.36 4.91 10.05
CA VAL A 202 -4.52 5.08 9.14
C VAL A 202 -5.47 6.13 9.70
N GLY A 203 -5.80 6.09 10.98
CA GLY A 203 -6.68 7.08 11.61
C GLY A 203 -6.09 8.51 11.57
N ARG A 204 -4.80 8.68 11.85
CA ARG A 204 -4.12 10.00 11.77
C ARG A 204 -4.12 10.56 10.35
N VAL A 205 -3.80 9.71 9.36
CA VAL A 205 -3.80 10.11 7.94
C VAL A 205 -5.22 10.42 7.46
N SER A 206 -6.20 9.58 7.80
CA SER A 206 -7.60 9.81 7.47
C SER A 206 -8.11 11.13 8.05
N TRP A 207 -7.80 11.42 9.30
CA TRP A 207 -8.12 12.68 9.96
C TRP A 207 -7.50 13.89 9.25
N ALA A 208 -6.21 13.81 8.92
CA ALA A 208 -5.52 14.88 8.22
C ALA A 208 -6.09 15.13 6.82
N LEU A 209 -6.38 14.06 6.07
CA LEU A 209 -7.00 14.14 4.74
C LEU A 209 -8.42 14.73 4.83
N TYR A 210 -9.20 14.33 5.84
CA TYR A 210 -10.52 14.88 6.08
C TYR A 210 -10.48 16.40 6.28
N HIS A 211 -9.54 16.90 7.08
CA HIS A 211 -9.45 18.34 7.37
C HIS A 211 -8.75 19.17 6.30
N SER A 212 -7.83 18.59 5.51
CA SER A 212 -7.04 19.34 4.52
C SER A 212 -7.71 19.45 3.16
N TYR A 213 -8.58 18.52 2.81
CA TYR A 213 -9.17 18.41 1.46
C TYR A 213 -10.71 18.52 1.46
N MET A 214 -11.32 18.77 2.60
CA MET A 214 -12.71 19.16 2.74
C MET A 214 -12.85 20.67 2.99
#